data_dbd25ab264f6ece60dabeef1772a1fd8
#
_entry.id   dbd25ab264f6ece60dabeef1772a1fd8
#
_cell.length_a   1.000
_cell.length_b   1.000
_cell.length_c   1.000
_cell.angle_alpha   90.00
_cell.angle_beta   90.00
_cell.angle_gamma   90.00
#
_symmetry.space_group_name_H-M   'P 1'
#
loop_
_entity.id
_entity.type
_entity.pdbx_description
1 polymer ?
#
loop_
_entity_poly.entity_id
_entity_poly.type
_entity_poly.pdbx_seq_one_letter_code
_entity_poly.pdbx_strand_id
1 'polypeptide(L)' 'MNLSELASLLVTLGCPAEKSLEMAGQLDKRARQLAEQKGKTYEEAMAHLLNLMKQGWAA' A
#
# COMPACT_ATOMS: atom_id res chain seq x y z
N MET A 1 -9.50 2.88 4.20
CA MET A 1 -9.17 1.44 4.08
C MET A 1 -8.54 0.96 5.36
N ASN A 2 -9.00 -0.14 5.93
CA ASN A 2 -8.37 -0.65 7.14
C ASN A 2 -7.18 -1.56 6.78
N LEU A 3 -6.34 -1.85 7.77
CA LEU A 3 -5.11 -2.62 7.53
C LEU A 3 -5.41 -4.04 7.05
N SER A 4 -6.49 -4.62 7.53
CA SER A 4 -6.88 -5.97 7.13
C SER A 4 -7.23 -6.04 5.64
N GLU A 5 -7.98 -5.07 5.15
CA GLU A 5 -8.32 -4.99 3.72
C GLU A 5 -7.08 -4.72 2.88
N LEU A 6 -6.22 -3.83 3.36
CA LEU A 6 -4.99 -3.51 2.66
C LEU A 6 -4.07 -4.72 2.59
N ALA A 7 -3.97 -5.47 3.69
CA ALA A 7 -3.16 -6.68 3.71
C ALA A 7 -3.67 -7.71 2.71
N SER A 8 -4.99 -7.88 2.62
CA SER A 8 -5.59 -8.81 1.65
C SER A 8 -5.26 -8.38 0.22
N LEU A 9 -5.33 -7.10 -0.05
CA LEU A 9 -4.99 -6.57 -1.36
C LEU A 9 -3.52 -6.84 -1.68
N LEU A 10 -2.63 -6.65 -0.71
CA LEU A 10 -1.21 -6.90 -0.91
C LEU A 10 -0.93 -8.36 -1.25
N VAL A 11 -1.62 -9.29 -0.59
CA VAL A 11 -1.49 -10.70 -0.89
C VAL A 11 -1.90 -10.98 -2.33
N THR A 12 -2.97 -10.36 -2.78
CA THR A 12 -3.43 -10.47 -4.16
C THR A 12 -2.38 -9.97 -5.15
N LEU A 13 -1.60 -8.96 -4.75
CA LEU A 13 -0.55 -8.39 -5.60
C LEU A 13 0.76 -9.18 -5.55
N GLY A 14 0.86 -10.20 -4.70
CA GLY A 14 2.04 -11.04 -4.63
C GLY A 14 2.82 -10.98 -3.33
N CYS A 15 2.34 -10.23 -2.34
CA CYS A 15 3.01 -10.14 -1.06
C CYS A 15 2.79 -11.42 -0.25
N PRO A 16 3.81 -11.95 0.44
CA PRO A 16 3.62 -13.09 1.32
C PRO A 16 2.59 -12.78 2.40
N ALA A 17 1.66 -13.71 2.62
CA ALA A 17 0.56 -13.50 3.56
C ALA A 17 1.07 -13.19 4.97
N GLU A 18 2.12 -13.84 5.40
CA GLU A 18 2.69 -13.68 6.74
C GLU A 18 3.30 -12.30 6.98
N LYS A 19 3.62 -11.57 5.92
CA LYS A 19 4.19 -10.22 6.02
C LYS A 19 3.21 -9.14 5.57
N SER A 20 2.03 -9.53 5.13
CA SER A 20 1.08 -8.58 4.54
C SER A 20 0.61 -7.51 5.51
N LEU A 21 0.34 -7.87 6.77
CA LEU A 21 -0.08 -6.89 7.77
C LEU A 21 1.01 -5.88 8.09
N GLU A 22 2.24 -6.35 8.19
CA GLU A 22 3.38 -5.48 8.46
C GLU A 22 3.56 -4.49 7.31
N MET A 23 3.52 -4.99 6.08
CA MET A 23 3.63 -4.13 4.91
C MET A 23 2.46 -3.19 4.77
N ALA A 24 1.26 -3.66 5.11
CA ALA A 24 0.08 -2.80 5.09
C ALA A 24 0.25 -1.61 6.04
N GLY A 25 0.80 -1.85 7.22
CA GLY A 25 1.07 -0.78 8.17
C GLY A 25 2.06 0.23 7.64
N GLN A 26 3.12 -0.24 7.01
CA GLN A 26 4.13 0.64 6.41
C GLN A 26 3.55 1.44 5.24
N LEU A 27 2.75 0.81 4.40
CA LEU A 27 2.12 1.48 3.29
C LEU A 27 1.13 2.54 3.76
N ASP A 28 0.35 2.22 4.78
CA ASP A 28 -0.60 3.17 5.35
C ASP A 28 0.12 4.44 5.82
N LYS A 29 1.19 4.26 6.57
CA LYS A 29 1.98 5.38 7.07
C LYS A 29 2.58 6.19 5.91
N ARG A 30 3.14 5.52 4.92
CA ARG A 30 3.75 6.19 3.79
C ARG A 30 2.71 6.93 2.95
N ALA A 31 1.54 6.33 2.76
CA ALA A 31 0.47 6.97 2.00
C ALA A 31 0.00 8.26 2.69
N ARG A 32 -0.10 8.24 4.02
CA ARG A 32 -0.48 9.44 4.77
C ARG A 32 0.57 10.54 4.61
N GLN A 33 1.84 10.17 4.69
CA GLN A 33 2.92 11.13 4.52
C GLN A 33 2.92 11.71 3.11
N LEU A 34 2.77 10.86 2.12
CA LEU A 34 2.76 11.27 0.73
C LEU A 34 1.58 12.18 0.42
N ALA A 35 0.41 11.83 0.94
CA ALA A 35 -0.79 12.66 0.77
C ALA A 35 -0.58 14.06 1.32
N GLU A 36 0.01 14.14 2.51
CA GLU A 36 0.28 15.42 3.16
C GLU A 36 1.31 16.24 2.40
N GLN A 37 2.39 15.60 1.97
CA GLN A 37 3.48 16.28 1.27
C GLN A 37 3.09 16.75 -0.12
N LYS A 38 2.28 15.97 -0.82
CA LYS A 38 1.93 16.25 -2.21
C LYS A 38 0.55 16.90 -2.37
N GLY A 39 -0.16 17.13 -1.29
CA GLY A 39 -1.51 17.69 -1.37
C GLY A 39 -2.49 16.74 -2.03
N LYS A 40 -2.29 15.45 -1.91
CA LYS A 40 -3.15 14.42 -2.47
C LYS A 40 -4.04 13.83 -1.39
N THR A 41 -5.10 13.12 -1.81
CA THR A 41 -5.89 12.35 -0.86
C THR A 41 -5.13 11.09 -0.48
N TYR A 42 -5.48 10.51 0.67
CA TYR A 42 -4.93 9.24 1.10
C TYR A 42 -5.12 8.16 0.02
N GLU A 43 -6.30 8.12 -0.57
CA GLU A 43 -6.62 7.12 -1.59
C GLU A 43 -5.74 7.26 -2.84
N GLU A 44 -5.51 8.49 -3.27
CA GLU A 44 -4.63 8.73 -4.41
C GLU A 44 -3.21 8.32 -4.12
N ALA A 45 -2.72 8.67 -2.93
CA ALA A 45 -1.36 8.31 -2.51
C ALA A 45 -1.22 6.79 -2.40
N MET A 46 -2.21 6.13 -1.82
CA MET A 46 -2.20 4.67 -1.69
C MET A 46 -2.23 4.00 -3.06
N ALA A 47 -3.06 4.48 -3.97
CA ALA A 47 -3.13 3.92 -5.32
C ALA A 47 -1.78 4.03 -6.04
N HIS A 48 -1.11 5.17 -5.87
CA HIS A 48 0.21 5.36 -6.46
C HIS A 48 1.23 4.36 -5.91
N LEU A 49 1.24 4.18 -4.59
CA LEU A 49 2.17 3.25 -3.95
C LEU A 49 1.89 1.81 -4.36
N LEU A 50 0.62 1.42 -4.40
CA LEU A 50 0.24 0.07 -4.79
C LEU A 50 0.63 -0.21 -6.25
N ASN A 51 0.48 0.78 -7.10
CA ASN A 51 0.87 0.65 -8.51
C ASN A 51 2.36 0.43 -8.65
N LEU A 52 3.18 1.16 -7.89
CA LEU A 52 4.62 0.98 -7.90
C LEU A 52 5.01 -0.41 -7.39
N MET A 53 4.37 -0.87 -6.34
CA MET A 53 4.65 -2.19 -5.78
C MET A 53 4.23 -3.31 -6.73
N LYS A 54 3.11 -3.13 -7.39
CA LYS A 54 2.63 -4.09 -8.38
C LYS A 54 3.66 -4.27 -9.50
N GLN A 55 4.22 -3.17 -9.98
CA GLN A 55 5.25 -3.22 -11.00
C GLN A 55 6.50 -3.95 -10.53
N GLY A 56 6.91 -3.68 -9.28
CA GLY A 56 8.07 -4.32 -8.70
C GLY A 56 7.90 -5.81 -8.51
N TRP A 57 6.74 -6.24 -8.05
CA TRP A 57 6.47 -7.66 -7.83
C TRP A 57 6.18 -8.42 -9.13
N ALA A 58 5.67 -7.74 -10.14
CA ALA A 58 5.36 -8.36 -11.42
C ALA A 58 6.61 -8.56 -12.28
N ALA A 59 7.67 -7.87 -11.96
CA ALA A 59 8.94 -8.01 -12.65
C ALA A 59 9.74 -9.26 -12.19
#